data_94a6c6a1a82ce7e1a740e05b7bf944f1
#
_entry.id   94a6c6a1a82ce7e1a740e05b7bf944f1
#
_cell.length_a   1.000
_cell.length_b   1.000
_cell.length_c   1.000
_cell.angle_alpha   90.00
_cell.angle_beta   90.00
_cell.angle_gamma   90.00
#
_symmetry.space_group_name_H-M   'P 1'
#
loop_
_entity.id
_entity.type
_entity.pdbx_description
1 polymer ?
#
loop_
_entity_poly.entity_id
_entity_poly.type
_entity_poly.pdbx_seq_one_letter_code
_entity_poly.pdbx_strand_id
1 'polypeptide(L)'
;ECYKGLYSSFNTGNMHEISYSLNRQFGSEQWCLYTGKHLLSFVDNHDVTRIATILTDKNCLKPVYGLLFGMPGVPAVYYGSEWGMEGDKRNGDPTLRPAVERPESNDLTAWITALAHARTQSKALCCGSYRNVLVQPKQLIFERYADGERVLVAINADGNPFTAHFDAGCGMA
;
A
#
# COMPACT_ATOMS: atom_id res chain seq x y z
N GLU A 1 2.88 -10.57 -7.06
CA GLU A 1 3.21 -9.62 -8.14
C GLU A 1 3.13 -8.15 -7.71
N CYS A 2 2.28 -7.78 -6.73
CA CYS A 2 2.22 -6.39 -6.25
C CYS A 2 3.49 -5.93 -5.51
N TYR A 3 4.24 -6.82 -4.86
CA TYR A 3 5.41 -6.47 -4.08
C TYR A 3 6.37 -5.53 -4.82
N LYS A 4 6.78 -5.90 -6.04
CA LYS A 4 7.68 -5.06 -6.83
C LYS A 4 7.04 -3.69 -7.11
N GLY A 5 5.79 -3.66 -7.57
CA GLY A 5 5.07 -2.43 -7.87
C GLY A 5 4.92 -1.50 -6.64
N LEU A 6 4.80 -2.08 -5.42
CA LEU A 6 4.67 -1.31 -4.19
C LEU A 6 5.89 -0.43 -3.89
N TYR A 7 7.12 -0.86 -4.20
CA TYR A 7 8.29 -0.02 -3.99
C TYR A 7 8.79 0.68 -5.26
N SER A 8 8.70 0.01 -6.43
CA SER A 8 9.23 0.58 -7.67
C SER A 8 8.44 1.81 -8.10
N SER A 9 7.12 1.82 -7.91
CA SER A 9 6.28 2.98 -8.25
C SER A 9 6.68 4.24 -7.48
N PHE A 10 7.08 4.10 -6.21
CA PHE A 10 7.59 5.21 -5.42
C PHE A 10 9.01 5.62 -5.85
N ASN A 11 9.90 4.65 -6.05
CA ASN A 11 11.28 4.91 -6.42
C ASN A 11 11.42 5.56 -7.81
N THR A 12 10.56 5.19 -8.75
CA THR A 12 10.59 5.72 -10.12
C THR A 12 9.64 6.91 -10.32
N GLY A 13 8.78 7.20 -9.33
CA GLY A 13 7.71 8.20 -9.48
C GLY A 13 6.68 7.80 -10.54
N ASN A 14 6.37 6.50 -10.65
CA ASN A 14 5.46 5.97 -11.66
C ASN A 14 4.33 5.12 -11.06
N MET A 15 3.30 5.79 -10.53
CA MET A 15 2.13 5.12 -9.94
C MET A 15 1.30 4.33 -10.97
N HIS A 16 1.52 4.52 -12.26
CA HIS A 16 0.85 3.69 -13.27
C HIS A 16 1.25 2.21 -13.16
N GLU A 17 2.47 1.90 -12.70
CA GLU A 17 2.93 0.52 -12.52
C GLU A 17 2.09 -0.23 -11.49
N ILE A 18 1.95 0.32 -10.29
CA ILE A 18 1.15 -0.34 -9.23
C ILE A 18 -0.34 -0.29 -9.54
N SER A 19 -0.83 0.82 -10.09
CA SER A 19 -2.23 0.96 -10.51
C SER A 19 -2.63 -0.10 -11.54
N TYR A 20 -1.79 -0.32 -12.56
CA TYR A 20 -2.01 -1.38 -13.54
C TYR A 20 -2.04 -2.76 -12.89
N SER A 21 -1.07 -3.04 -12.00
CA SER A 21 -0.98 -4.32 -11.30
C SER A 21 -2.21 -4.59 -10.43
N LEU A 22 -2.69 -3.58 -9.70
CA LEU A 22 -3.89 -3.68 -8.86
C LEU A 22 -5.15 -3.89 -9.71
N ASN A 23 -5.30 -3.12 -10.79
CA ASN A 23 -6.45 -3.27 -11.68
C ASN A 23 -6.47 -4.65 -12.35
N ARG A 24 -5.32 -5.13 -12.84
CA ARG A 24 -5.20 -6.47 -13.42
C ARG A 24 -5.54 -7.59 -12.44
N GLN A 25 -5.22 -7.40 -11.16
CA GLN A 25 -5.45 -8.44 -10.16
C GLN A 25 -6.86 -8.36 -9.58
N PHE A 26 -7.36 -7.18 -9.28
CA PHE A 26 -8.55 -6.99 -8.43
C PHE A 26 -9.66 -6.15 -9.08
N GLY A 27 -9.49 -5.70 -10.30
CA GLY A 27 -10.53 -4.98 -11.04
C GLY A 27 -11.79 -5.83 -11.26
N SER A 28 -12.82 -5.21 -11.82
CA SER A 28 -14.12 -5.83 -12.08
C SER A 28 -14.19 -6.56 -13.43
N GLU A 29 -13.21 -6.35 -14.31
CA GLU A 29 -13.25 -6.89 -15.67
C GLU A 29 -13.04 -8.41 -15.67
N GLN A 30 -13.63 -9.09 -16.66
CA GLN A 30 -13.58 -10.54 -16.78
C GLN A 30 -12.15 -11.11 -16.89
N TRP A 31 -11.20 -10.31 -17.36
CA TRP A 31 -9.78 -10.70 -17.48
C TRP A 31 -8.97 -10.48 -16.20
N CYS A 32 -9.56 -9.92 -15.14
CA CYS A 32 -8.90 -9.74 -13.86
C CYS A 32 -8.68 -11.08 -13.16
N LEU A 33 -7.49 -11.25 -12.57
CA LEU A 33 -7.02 -12.56 -12.12
C LEU A 33 -7.63 -13.01 -10.79
N TYR A 34 -7.85 -12.09 -9.87
CA TYR A 34 -8.13 -12.38 -8.47
C TYR A 34 -9.31 -11.58 -7.90
N THR A 35 -10.24 -11.16 -8.74
CA THR A 35 -11.46 -10.48 -8.31
C THR A 35 -12.17 -11.28 -7.21
N GLY A 36 -12.48 -10.66 -6.08
CA GLY A 36 -13.10 -11.31 -4.94
C GLY A 36 -12.19 -12.24 -4.11
N LYS A 37 -10.88 -12.31 -4.43
CA LYS A 37 -9.91 -13.09 -3.64
C LYS A 37 -9.17 -12.20 -2.65
N HIS A 38 -8.84 -12.77 -1.48
CA HIS A 38 -8.09 -12.11 -0.43
C HIS A 38 -6.67 -12.68 -0.38
N LEU A 39 -5.77 -12.12 -1.17
CA LEU A 39 -4.37 -12.52 -1.22
C LEU A 39 -3.57 -11.81 -0.13
N LEU A 40 -2.58 -12.49 0.44
CA LEU A 40 -1.61 -11.86 1.32
C LEU A 40 -0.80 -10.82 0.54
N SER A 41 -0.73 -9.61 1.07
CA SER A 41 0.01 -8.48 0.50
C SER A 41 0.99 -7.93 1.52
N PHE A 42 2.19 -7.59 1.09
CA PHE A 42 3.26 -7.08 1.95
C PHE A 42 4.17 -6.12 1.19
N VAL A 43 4.83 -5.25 1.91
CA VAL A 43 5.87 -4.35 1.37
C VAL A 43 7.28 -4.93 1.54
N ASP A 44 7.46 -5.81 2.52
CA ASP A 44 8.65 -6.63 2.72
C ASP A 44 8.32 -7.90 3.53
N ASN A 45 9.27 -8.82 3.60
CA ASN A 45 9.21 -10.03 4.41
C ASN A 45 10.64 -10.55 4.70
N HIS A 46 10.71 -11.78 5.23
CA HIS A 46 11.98 -12.43 5.58
C HIS A 46 12.87 -12.84 4.39
N ASP A 47 12.40 -12.74 3.16
CA ASP A 47 13.10 -13.19 1.95
C ASP A 47 13.51 -12.05 1.00
N VAL A 48 13.10 -10.84 1.29
CA VAL A 48 13.35 -9.67 0.44
C VAL A 48 13.97 -8.52 1.23
N THR A 49 14.66 -7.63 0.55
CA THR A 49 15.19 -6.39 1.15
C THR A 49 14.07 -5.61 1.83
N ARG A 50 14.33 -5.15 3.05
CA ARG A 50 13.38 -4.36 3.85
C ARG A 50 12.91 -3.11 3.11
N ILE A 51 11.65 -2.75 3.28
CA ILE A 51 11.07 -1.58 2.61
C ILE A 51 11.82 -0.29 2.96
N ALA A 52 12.25 -0.15 4.22
CA ALA A 52 13.04 0.99 4.67
C ALA A 52 14.42 1.07 3.99
N THR A 53 14.96 -0.05 3.50
CA THR A 53 16.22 -0.07 2.75
C THR A 53 16.00 0.16 1.26
N ILE A 54 14.94 -0.41 0.66
CA ILE A 54 14.74 -0.39 -0.79
C ILE A 54 14.17 0.93 -1.30
N LEU A 55 13.42 1.68 -0.47
CA LEU A 55 12.93 3.00 -0.81
C LEU A 55 14.07 4.02 -0.89
N THR A 56 14.16 4.71 -2.01
CA THR A 56 15.15 5.78 -2.22
C THR A 56 14.83 7.05 -1.43
N ASP A 57 13.54 7.34 -1.24
CA ASP A 57 13.04 8.41 -0.38
C ASP A 57 12.31 7.82 0.82
N LYS A 58 12.86 8.01 2.02
CA LYS A 58 12.27 7.51 3.28
C LYS A 58 10.95 8.20 3.65
N ASN A 59 10.68 9.39 3.12
CA ASN A 59 9.39 10.05 3.29
C ASN A 59 8.23 9.25 2.67
N CYS A 60 8.55 8.35 1.73
CA CYS A 60 7.58 7.45 1.12
C CYS A 60 7.18 6.25 2.01
N LEU A 61 7.80 6.04 3.19
CA LEU A 61 7.41 4.94 4.10
C LEU A 61 5.94 5.03 4.52
N LYS A 62 5.47 6.19 4.94
CA LYS A 62 4.07 6.37 5.31
C LYS A 62 3.11 6.20 4.12
N PRO A 63 3.33 6.83 2.96
CA PRO A 63 2.53 6.59 1.77
C PRO A 63 2.48 5.15 1.29
N VAL A 64 3.59 4.40 1.31
CA VAL A 64 3.61 2.99 0.88
C VAL A 64 2.78 2.10 1.80
N TYR A 65 2.79 2.34 3.12
CA TYR A 65 1.88 1.65 4.04
C TYR A 65 0.43 2.09 3.86
N GLY A 66 0.18 3.38 3.58
CA GLY A 66 -1.15 3.85 3.19
C GLY A 66 -1.71 3.09 1.98
N LEU A 67 -0.87 2.86 0.98
CA LEU A 67 -1.21 2.05 -0.19
C LEU A 67 -1.46 0.58 0.19
N LEU A 68 -0.57 -0.05 0.98
CA LEU A 68 -0.70 -1.43 1.42
C LEU A 68 -2.01 -1.69 2.18
N PHE A 69 -2.35 -0.82 3.12
CA PHE A 69 -3.58 -0.97 3.92
C PHE A 69 -4.85 -0.56 3.18
N GLY A 70 -4.74 0.30 2.16
CA GLY A 70 -5.87 0.71 1.32
C GLY A 70 -6.22 -0.29 0.21
N MET A 71 -5.22 -0.97 -0.35
CA MET A 71 -5.42 -1.87 -1.50
C MET A 71 -6.18 -3.16 -1.12
N PRO A 72 -6.73 -3.91 -2.11
CA PRO A 72 -7.30 -5.24 -1.86
C PRO A 72 -6.27 -6.24 -1.32
N GLY A 73 -6.76 -7.27 -0.64
CA GLY A 73 -5.95 -8.33 -0.04
C GLY A 73 -5.86 -8.22 1.48
N VAL A 74 -4.99 -9.00 2.09
CA VAL A 74 -4.72 -9.01 3.53
C VAL A 74 -3.33 -8.41 3.76
N PRO A 75 -3.23 -7.19 4.32
CA PRO A 75 -1.93 -6.58 4.56
C PRO A 75 -1.17 -7.33 5.65
N ALA A 76 0.09 -7.61 5.38
CA ALA A 76 1.02 -8.19 6.34
C ALA A 76 2.17 -7.21 6.59
N VAL A 77 2.48 -7.01 7.86
CA VAL A 77 3.63 -6.22 8.31
C VAL A 77 4.64 -7.17 8.91
N TYR A 78 5.85 -7.16 8.38
CA TYR A 78 6.94 -7.99 8.89
C TYR A 78 7.56 -7.29 10.11
N TYR A 79 7.91 -8.07 11.15
CA TYR A 79 8.44 -7.51 12.40
C TYR A 79 9.65 -6.58 12.15
N GLY A 80 9.66 -5.45 12.82
CA GLY A 80 10.68 -4.42 12.65
C GLY A 80 10.36 -3.40 11.56
N SER A 81 9.61 -3.77 10.55
CA SER A 81 9.25 -2.86 9.47
C SER A 81 8.27 -1.76 9.92
N GLU A 82 7.51 -2.00 11.00
CA GLU A 82 6.60 -1.04 11.62
C GLU A 82 7.31 0.15 12.31
N TRP A 83 8.60 0.05 12.55
CA TRP A 83 9.43 1.21 12.98
C TRP A 83 10.53 1.58 12.00
N GLY A 84 10.52 0.96 10.80
CA GLY A 84 11.46 1.30 9.73
C GLY A 84 12.81 0.59 9.83
N MET A 85 12.84 -0.62 10.40
CA MET A 85 14.04 -1.45 10.41
C MET A 85 14.59 -1.64 9.00
N GLU A 86 15.89 -1.43 8.84
CA GLU A 86 16.62 -1.66 7.59
C GLU A 86 17.17 -3.08 7.51
N GLY A 87 17.40 -3.55 6.29
CA GLY A 87 18.04 -4.84 6.02
C GLY A 87 18.10 -5.10 4.51
N ASP A 88 19.29 -5.42 4.03
CA ASP A 88 19.53 -5.66 2.60
C ASP A 88 19.78 -7.16 2.38
N LYS A 89 18.98 -7.77 1.51
CA LYS A 89 19.13 -9.20 1.15
C LYS A 89 20.53 -9.54 0.62
N ARG A 90 21.21 -8.60 -0.04
CA ARG A 90 22.55 -8.81 -0.54
C ARG A 90 23.58 -9.11 0.56
N ASN A 91 23.28 -8.69 1.79
CA ASN A 91 24.10 -8.92 2.97
C ASN A 91 23.73 -10.22 3.72
N GLY A 92 22.86 -11.03 3.14
CA GLY A 92 22.44 -12.32 3.66
C GLY A 92 21.27 -12.27 4.65
N ASP A 93 20.75 -13.43 4.98
CA ASP A 93 19.59 -13.63 5.84
C ASP A 93 19.66 -13.00 7.23
N PRO A 94 20.82 -12.96 7.93
CA PRO A 94 20.90 -12.33 9.25
C PRO A 94 20.48 -10.87 9.27
N THR A 95 20.67 -10.14 8.15
CA THR A 95 20.26 -8.72 8.06
C THR A 95 18.74 -8.55 7.91
N LEU A 96 18.06 -9.58 7.41
CA LEU A 96 16.60 -9.59 7.23
C LEU A 96 15.89 -10.14 8.48
N ARG A 97 16.57 -11.00 9.24
CA ARG A 97 16.02 -11.75 10.38
C ARG A 97 16.80 -11.52 11.68
N PRO A 98 17.16 -10.27 12.04
CA PRO A 98 17.89 -10.02 13.26
C PRO A 98 17.03 -10.38 14.48
N ALA A 99 17.66 -10.85 15.55
CA ALA A 99 17.01 -10.94 16.84
C ALA A 99 16.71 -9.54 17.37
N VAL A 100 15.50 -9.30 17.81
CA VAL A 100 15.06 -8.03 18.38
C VAL A 100 14.84 -8.23 19.87
N GLU A 101 15.73 -7.67 20.69
CA GLU A 101 15.61 -7.77 22.14
C GLU A 101 14.50 -6.87 22.70
N ARG A 102 14.31 -5.69 22.09
CA ARG A 102 13.28 -4.73 22.48
C ARG A 102 12.62 -4.14 21.23
N PRO A 103 11.29 -4.27 21.10
CA PRO A 103 10.53 -3.58 20.06
C PRO A 103 10.70 -2.05 20.20
N GLU A 104 10.80 -1.39 19.07
CA GLU A 104 10.76 0.07 19.01
C GLU A 104 9.35 0.55 18.64
N SER A 105 9.08 1.82 18.94
CA SER A 105 7.83 2.48 18.53
C SER A 105 8.14 3.94 18.18
N ASN A 106 7.62 4.36 17.04
CA ASN A 106 7.82 5.71 16.53
C ASN A 106 6.57 6.20 15.78
N ASP A 107 6.69 7.28 15.04
CA ASP A 107 5.61 7.88 14.27
C ASP A 107 5.13 6.98 13.11
N LEU A 108 6.00 6.13 12.55
CA LEU A 108 5.61 5.13 11.57
C LEU A 108 4.76 4.03 12.20
N THR A 109 5.13 3.56 13.39
CA THR A 109 4.34 2.59 14.17
C THR A 109 2.94 3.14 14.45
N ALA A 110 2.85 4.40 14.91
CA ALA A 110 1.57 5.05 15.15
C ALA A 110 0.73 5.18 13.87
N TRP A 111 1.36 5.49 12.75
CA TRP A 111 0.71 5.56 11.44
C TRP A 111 0.14 4.20 11.00
N ILE A 112 0.94 3.14 11.07
CA ILE A 112 0.51 1.77 10.71
C ILE A 112 -0.63 1.32 11.62
N THR A 113 -0.56 1.63 12.92
CA THR A 113 -1.64 1.34 13.87
C THR A 113 -2.94 2.03 13.48
N ALA A 114 -2.89 3.32 13.12
CA ALA A 114 -4.06 4.06 12.65
C ALA A 114 -4.66 3.46 11.36
N LEU A 115 -3.80 3.07 10.41
CA LEU A 115 -4.23 2.41 9.18
C LEU A 115 -4.89 1.04 9.47
N ALA A 116 -4.33 0.25 10.38
CA ALA A 116 -4.90 -1.03 10.78
C ALA A 116 -6.27 -0.86 11.41
N HIS A 117 -6.44 0.12 12.31
CA HIS A 117 -7.74 0.44 12.90
C HIS A 117 -8.76 0.91 11.85
N ALA A 118 -8.38 1.84 10.98
CA ALA A 118 -9.25 2.31 9.90
C ALA A 118 -9.71 1.14 9.02
N ARG A 119 -8.79 0.23 8.67
CA ARG A 119 -9.11 -0.93 7.85
C ARG A 119 -10.04 -1.90 8.56
N THR A 120 -9.79 -2.24 9.81
CA THR A 120 -10.62 -3.21 10.56
C THR A 120 -12.04 -2.71 10.82
N GLN A 121 -12.26 -1.41 10.81
CA GLN A 121 -13.56 -0.77 10.97
C GLN A 121 -14.29 -0.54 9.64
N SER A 122 -13.64 -0.79 8.50
CA SER A 122 -14.19 -0.53 7.17
C SER A 122 -14.39 -1.82 6.41
N LYS A 123 -15.64 -2.14 6.08
CA LYS A 123 -15.99 -3.27 5.22
C LYS A 123 -15.46 -3.07 3.80
N ALA A 124 -15.52 -1.83 3.29
CA ALA A 124 -14.99 -1.48 1.99
C ALA A 124 -13.48 -1.74 1.90
N LEU A 125 -12.70 -1.36 2.91
CA LEU A 125 -11.25 -1.63 2.93
C LEU A 125 -10.94 -3.12 3.10
N CYS A 126 -11.71 -3.84 3.92
CA CYS A 126 -11.50 -5.27 4.14
C CYS A 126 -11.80 -6.12 2.91
N CYS A 127 -12.97 -5.99 2.32
CA CYS A 127 -13.47 -6.90 1.28
C CYS A 127 -14.11 -6.20 0.07
N GLY A 128 -14.06 -4.87 -0.01
CA GLY A 128 -14.68 -4.11 -1.09
C GLY A 128 -14.03 -4.32 -2.46
N SER A 129 -14.76 -3.96 -3.49
CA SER A 129 -14.26 -3.88 -4.86
C SER A 129 -13.13 -2.84 -4.99
N TYR A 130 -12.45 -2.87 -6.12
CA TYR A 130 -11.36 -1.93 -6.45
C TYR A 130 -11.65 -1.24 -7.78
N ARG A 131 -11.46 0.07 -7.81
CA ARG A 131 -11.56 0.87 -9.03
C ARG A 131 -10.58 2.05 -8.99
N ASN A 132 -9.80 2.24 -10.05
CA ASN A 132 -9.00 3.47 -10.21
C ASN A 132 -9.93 4.68 -10.40
N VAL A 133 -9.58 5.78 -9.74
CA VAL A 133 -10.27 7.07 -9.85
C VAL A 133 -9.39 8.10 -10.55
N LEU A 134 -8.14 8.24 -10.10
CA LEU A 134 -7.14 9.11 -10.72
C LEU A 134 -5.79 8.45 -10.67
N VAL A 135 -5.09 8.41 -11.80
CA VAL A 135 -3.72 7.90 -11.89
C VAL A 135 -2.86 8.94 -12.58
N GLN A 136 -1.85 9.40 -11.87
CA GLN A 136 -0.82 10.33 -12.35
C GLN A 136 0.56 9.71 -12.07
N PRO A 137 1.65 10.24 -12.62
CA PRO A 137 2.97 9.68 -12.36
C PRO A 137 3.30 9.51 -10.87
N LYS A 138 2.98 10.49 -10.04
CA LYS A 138 3.28 10.45 -8.60
C LYS A 138 2.04 10.40 -7.69
N GLN A 139 0.85 10.42 -8.25
CA GLN A 139 -0.39 10.40 -7.48
C GLN A 139 -1.27 9.23 -7.93
N LEU A 140 -1.93 8.61 -6.96
CA LEU A 140 -2.89 7.54 -7.19
C LEU A 140 -4.09 7.76 -6.27
N ILE A 141 -5.29 7.81 -6.86
CA ILE A 141 -6.54 7.74 -6.10
C ILE A 141 -7.32 6.55 -6.62
N PHE A 142 -7.75 5.69 -5.71
CA PHE A 142 -8.62 4.57 -6.02
C PHE A 142 -9.75 4.45 -5.02
N GLU A 143 -10.79 3.79 -5.45
CA GLU A 143 -11.98 3.53 -4.67
C GLU A 143 -12.01 2.09 -4.17
N ARG A 144 -12.47 1.94 -2.94
CA ARG A 144 -12.94 0.68 -2.37
C ARG A 144 -14.43 0.84 -2.05
N TYR A 145 -15.23 -0.17 -2.43
CA TYR A 145 -16.67 -0.13 -2.21
C TYR A 145 -17.21 -1.49 -1.75
N ALA A 146 -18.03 -1.49 -0.71
CA ALA A 146 -18.78 -2.65 -0.23
C ALA A 146 -20.04 -2.22 0.51
N ASP A 147 -21.19 -2.79 0.17
CA ASP A 147 -22.44 -2.69 0.92
C ASP A 147 -22.87 -1.24 1.27
N GLY A 148 -22.70 -0.31 0.34
CA GLY A 148 -23.05 1.10 0.53
C GLY A 148 -21.92 1.93 1.18
N GLU A 149 -20.89 1.31 1.72
CA GLU A 149 -19.71 2.00 2.20
C GLU A 149 -18.74 2.27 1.04
N ARG A 150 -18.26 3.49 0.96
CA ARG A 150 -17.30 3.94 -0.05
C ARG A 150 -16.10 4.61 0.60
N VAL A 151 -14.91 4.15 0.26
CA VAL A 151 -13.65 4.74 0.72
C VAL A 151 -12.81 5.14 -0.48
N LEU A 152 -12.33 6.38 -0.49
CA LEU A 152 -11.32 6.86 -1.42
C LEU A 152 -9.96 6.85 -0.74
N VAL A 153 -9.02 6.13 -1.34
CA VAL A 153 -7.62 6.08 -0.88
C VAL A 153 -6.80 6.96 -1.81
N ALA A 154 -6.23 8.04 -1.26
CA ALA A 154 -5.41 8.99 -2.00
C ALA A 154 -3.94 8.89 -1.57
N ILE A 155 -3.06 8.65 -2.52
CA ILE A 155 -1.61 8.53 -2.32
C ILE A 155 -0.93 9.66 -3.11
N ASN A 156 -0.04 10.39 -2.43
CA ASN A 156 0.87 11.33 -3.07
C ASN A 156 2.31 10.92 -2.75
N ALA A 157 3.07 10.55 -3.76
CA ALA A 157 4.50 10.21 -3.68
C ALA A 157 5.40 11.39 -4.09
N ASP A 158 4.84 12.59 -4.26
CA ASP A 158 5.63 13.81 -4.49
C ASP A 158 5.90 14.51 -3.14
N GLY A 159 7.03 15.18 -3.04
CA GLY A 159 7.35 16.08 -1.93
C GLY A 159 6.50 17.37 -1.92
N ASN A 160 5.77 17.66 -2.99
CA ASN A 160 4.93 18.84 -3.12
C ASN A 160 3.44 18.50 -2.95
N PRO A 161 2.62 19.42 -2.43
CA PRO A 161 1.17 19.28 -2.43
C PRO A 161 0.62 19.11 -3.85
N PHE A 162 -0.41 18.29 -3.99
CA PHE A 162 -1.11 18.08 -5.26
C PHE A 162 -2.62 18.32 -5.06
N THR A 163 -3.21 19.15 -5.92
CA THR A 163 -4.65 19.36 -5.95
C THR A 163 -5.26 18.42 -7.00
N ALA A 164 -6.04 17.46 -6.53
CA ALA A 164 -6.73 16.51 -7.40
C ALA A 164 -8.11 17.05 -7.81
N HIS A 165 -8.40 16.97 -9.11
CA HIS A 165 -9.73 17.20 -9.66
C HIS A 165 -10.22 15.91 -10.31
N PHE A 166 -11.30 15.33 -9.79
CA PHE A 166 -11.86 14.08 -10.30
C PHE A 166 -13.36 14.01 -9.98
N ASP A 167 -14.09 13.26 -10.78
CA ASP A 167 -15.47 12.92 -10.44
C ASP A 167 -15.47 11.89 -9.32
N ALA A 168 -15.89 12.33 -8.14
CA ALA A 168 -16.04 11.45 -6.99
C ALA A 168 -17.22 10.49 -7.14
N GLY A 169 -18.06 10.62 -8.17
CA GLY A 169 -19.25 9.81 -8.36
C GLY A 169 -20.30 9.99 -7.26
N CYS A 170 -20.17 11.06 -6.46
CA CYS A 170 -21.20 11.47 -5.52
C CYS A 170 -22.23 12.27 -6.31
N GLY A 171 -23.14 11.57 -7.01
CA GLY A 171 -24.29 12.24 -7.62
C GLY A 171 -25.03 13.03 -6.53
N MET A 172 -25.38 14.28 -6.81
CA MET A 172 -26.38 14.97 -5.98
C MET A 172 -27.65 14.14 -6.02
N ALA A 173 -28.10 13.70 -4.85
CA ALA A 173 -29.40 13.08 -4.68
C ALA A 173 -30.48 14.16 -4.86
#